data_01c77bf3e2167ef139c6f4707fb74864
#
_entry.id   01c77bf3e2167ef139c6f4707fb74864
#
_cell.length_a   1.000
_cell.length_b   1.000
_cell.length_c   1.000
_cell.angle_alpha   90.00
_cell.angle_beta   90.00
_cell.angle_gamma   90.00
#
_symmetry.space_group_name_H-M   'P 1'
#
loop_
_entity.id
_entity.type
_entity.pdbx_description
1 polymer ?
#
loop_
_entity_poly.entity_id
_entity_poly.type
_entity_poly.pdbx_seq_one_letter_code
_entity_poly.pdbx_strand_id
1 'polypeptide(L)'
;MLLIQKQNLKQYLTIKKNNNHIKETALIKSTTKTFKMKKIFLVITVSMLLLSCGGEKRQTVEDVIATANPESIRKKRADLVAEQQVLHDQLKQLDEALSQYDTVKKVPLITTFKAENEVFNHVLELQGNVTTKNLLVITPEYNGILTNVYVKEGQKVSKGQILGKIDDGGLGQQVAQLQVQSELAKTTFERQKRLWDQNIGSEIQYLQAKSTYESQARALAQLEEQVAKTIVRAPFTGTIDDVITEQGSVVAAGQTQLMRIVNLDDMYIETDVPESYITNVTKGKNVDVMFPVLGKTINTKIRQAADFINPANRTFKVEIAIPNKEKDIKPNLTARLKINDYTNESAVLIPQSIISENADGEQYIYIVSDKNANDEGIANKVIIKTGKTQGDVIEVLEGVENGAEIIKEGARSVEEGQTVKVINL
;
A
#
# COMPACT_ATOMS: atom_id res chain seq x y z
N MET A 1 -0.88 -29.09 -20.96
CA MET A 1 -2.13 -28.47 -20.42
C MET A 1 -3.43 -28.99 -21.06
N LEU A 2 -3.39 -29.53 -22.28
CA LEU A 2 -4.58 -30.05 -23.03
C LEU A 2 -5.05 -31.46 -22.61
N LEU A 3 -4.23 -32.26 -21.94
CA LEU A 3 -4.58 -33.62 -21.50
C LEU A 3 -5.41 -33.67 -20.19
N ILE A 4 -5.28 -32.68 -19.33
CA ILE A 4 -6.03 -32.61 -18.05
C ILE A 4 -7.48 -32.13 -18.29
N GLN A 5 -7.72 -31.29 -19.30
CA GLN A 5 -9.07 -30.85 -19.64
C GLN A 5 -9.94 -31.97 -20.28
N LYS A 6 -9.34 -32.93 -20.98
CA LYS A 6 -10.07 -34.06 -21.58
C LYS A 6 -10.52 -35.10 -20.54
N GLN A 7 -9.79 -35.28 -19.45
CA GLN A 7 -10.19 -36.19 -18.36
C GLN A 7 -11.36 -35.64 -17.55
N ASN A 8 -11.38 -34.36 -17.26
CA ASN A 8 -12.48 -33.73 -16.50
C ASN A 8 -13.80 -33.68 -17.30
N LEU A 9 -13.74 -33.57 -18.62
CA LEU A 9 -14.94 -33.59 -19.47
C LEU A 9 -15.56 -34.99 -19.57
N LYS A 10 -14.76 -36.05 -19.54
CA LYS A 10 -15.26 -37.44 -19.52
C LYS A 10 -15.95 -37.80 -18.20
N GLN A 11 -15.44 -37.35 -17.07
CA GLN A 11 -16.09 -37.54 -15.76
C GLN A 11 -17.43 -36.80 -15.66
N TYR A 12 -17.52 -35.59 -16.20
CA TYR A 12 -18.78 -34.80 -16.18
C TYR A 12 -19.89 -35.43 -17.04
N LEU A 13 -19.54 -36.05 -18.17
CA LEU A 13 -20.51 -36.72 -19.05
C LEU A 13 -20.98 -38.08 -18.49
N THR A 14 -20.16 -38.78 -17.71
CA THR A 14 -20.53 -40.05 -17.07
C THR A 14 -21.51 -39.83 -15.90
N ILE A 15 -21.35 -38.77 -15.13
CA ILE A 15 -22.26 -38.42 -14.02
C ILE A 15 -23.62 -37.97 -14.55
N LYS A 16 -23.66 -37.26 -15.68
CA LYS A 16 -24.93 -36.82 -16.29
C LYS A 16 -25.74 -37.96 -16.89
N LYS A 17 -25.09 -39.05 -17.32
CA LYS A 17 -25.75 -40.23 -17.88
C LYS A 17 -26.37 -41.13 -16.81
N ASN A 18 -25.77 -41.21 -15.61
CA ASN A 18 -26.33 -41.99 -14.49
C ASN A 18 -27.55 -41.33 -13.81
N ASN A 19 -27.64 -39.98 -13.83
CA ASN A 19 -28.79 -39.27 -13.23
C ASN A 19 -30.08 -39.35 -14.07
N ASN A 20 -29.99 -39.63 -15.37
CA ASN A 20 -31.17 -39.81 -16.22
C ASN A 20 -31.77 -41.23 -16.11
N HIS A 21 -31.01 -42.25 -15.77
CA HIS A 21 -31.52 -43.60 -15.60
C HIS A 21 -32.30 -43.83 -14.28
N ILE A 22 -32.09 -42.97 -13.27
CA ILE A 22 -32.80 -43.06 -11.98
C ILE A 22 -34.21 -42.41 -12.05
N LYS A 23 -34.42 -41.50 -12.99
CA LYS A 23 -35.73 -40.83 -13.18
C LYS A 23 -36.75 -41.65 -13.97
N GLU A 24 -36.35 -42.60 -14.81
CA GLU A 24 -37.27 -43.41 -15.59
C GLU A 24 -37.83 -44.64 -14.87
N THR A 25 -37.17 -45.14 -13.83
CA THR A 25 -37.66 -46.32 -13.06
C THR A 25 -38.64 -45.97 -11.94
N ALA A 26 -38.86 -44.70 -11.63
CA ALA A 26 -39.80 -44.24 -10.62
C ALA A 26 -41.25 -44.00 -11.14
N LEU A 27 -41.46 -44.02 -12.47
CA LEU A 27 -42.74 -43.65 -13.08
C LEU A 27 -43.63 -44.80 -13.45
N ILE A 28 -43.24 -46.06 -13.28
CA ILE A 28 -44.01 -47.25 -13.73
C ILE A 28 -44.71 -48.03 -12.61
N LYS A 29 -44.65 -47.58 -11.35
CA LYS A 29 -45.25 -48.34 -10.21
C LYS A 29 -46.47 -47.69 -9.53
N SER A 30 -47.18 -46.76 -10.13
CA SER A 30 -48.33 -46.09 -9.46
C SER A 30 -49.66 -46.09 -10.23
N THR A 31 -49.93 -47.07 -11.09
CA THR A 31 -51.23 -47.14 -11.78
C THR A 31 -51.91 -48.52 -11.64
N THR A 32 -52.20 -48.98 -10.41
CA THR A 32 -53.21 -49.99 -10.14
C THR A 32 -53.61 -49.99 -8.67
N LYS A 33 -54.44 -49.05 -8.20
CA LYS A 33 -55.30 -49.21 -7.02
C LYS A 33 -56.24 -48.03 -6.79
N THR A 34 -57.06 -47.67 -7.75
CA THR A 34 -58.08 -46.63 -7.52
C THR A 34 -59.41 -47.06 -8.15
N PHE A 35 -60.14 -47.97 -7.50
CA PHE A 35 -61.53 -48.19 -7.90
C PHE A 35 -62.48 -48.65 -6.77
N LYS A 36 -62.21 -48.38 -5.47
CA LYS A 36 -63.17 -48.76 -4.41
C LYS A 36 -63.39 -47.77 -3.26
N MET A 37 -63.05 -46.50 -3.37
CA MET A 37 -63.28 -45.53 -2.26
C MET A 37 -63.99 -44.23 -2.72
N LYS A 38 -64.86 -44.27 -3.71
CA LYS A 38 -65.60 -43.07 -4.17
C LYS A 38 -66.89 -42.76 -3.41
N LYS A 39 -67.32 -43.52 -2.41
CA LYS A 39 -68.57 -43.26 -1.66
C LYS A 39 -68.44 -42.86 -0.20
N ILE A 40 -67.26 -42.89 0.39
CA ILE A 40 -66.99 -42.44 1.79
C ILE A 40 -66.45 -41.01 1.83
N PHE A 41 -65.94 -40.48 0.72
CA PHE A 41 -65.31 -39.16 0.66
C PHE A 41 -66.30 -37.98 0.51
N LEU A 42 -67.58 -38.22 0.18
CA LEU A 42 -68.60 -37.19 -0.05
C LEU A 42 -69.25 -36.68 1.26
N VAL A 43 -69.16 -37.44 2.37
CA VAL A 43 -69.75 -37.03 3.66
C VAL A 43 -68.77 -36.32 4.57
N ILE A 44 -67.49 -36.51 4.36
CA ILE A 44 -66.40 -35.82 5.14
C ILE A 44 -66.08 -34.45 4.57
N THR A 45 -66.33 -34.18 3.27
CA THR A 45 -66.08 -32.88 2.64
C THR A 45 -67.12 -31.80 2.96
N VAL A 46 -68.34 -32.14 3.42
CA VAL A 46 -69.34 -31.14 3.81
C VAL A 46 -69.19 -30.70 5.30
N SER A 47 -68.56 -31.47 6.14
CA SER A 47 -68.28 -31.08 7.55
C SER A 47 -67.04 -30.24 7.76
N MET A 48 -66.17 -30.04 6.71
CA MET A 48 -64.91 -29.30 6.83
C MET A 48 -64.98 -27.88 6.28
N LEU A 49 -66.16 -27.44 5.83
CA LEU A 49 -66.39 -26.12 5.23
C LEU A 49 -66.95 -25.06 6.20
N LEU A 50 -67.03 -25.33 7.50
CA LEU A 50 -67.56 -24.40 8.52
C LEU A 50 -66.57 -23.96 9.59
N LEU A 51 -65.24 -24.19 9.39
CA LEU A 51 -64.16 -23.66 10.26
C LEU A 51 -63.08 -22.96 9.46
N SER A 52 -63.44 -22.14 8.47
CA SER A 52 -62.56 -21.18 7.85
C SER A 52 -62.71 -19.85 8.58
N CYS A 53 -62.16 -19.74 9.77
CA CYS A 53 -61.91 -18.44 10.38
C CYS A 53 -60.68 -17.85 9.66
N GLY A 54 -60.91 -16.70 8.97
CA GLY A 54 -59.89 -16.05 8.15
C GLY A 54 -58.69 -15.61 8.94
N GLY A 55 -57.58 -16.28 8.71
CA GLY A 55 -56.25 -15.77 9.03
C GLY A 55 -55.61 -15.29 7.74
N GLU A 56 -55.34 -13.99 7.62
CA GLU A 56 -54.49 -13.46 6.55
C GLU A 56 -53.24 -14.34 6.42
N LYS A 57 -53.00 -14.89 5.20
CA LYS A 57 -51.75 -15.59 4.91
C LYS A 57 -50.61 -14.59 5.14
N ARG A 58 -49.94 -14.67 6.28
CA ARG A 58 -48.70 -13.92 6.52
C ARG A 58 -47.74 -14.28 5.39
N GLN A 59 -47.45 -13.31 4.55
CA GLN A 59 -46.43 -13.50 3.49
C GLN A 59 -45.12 -13.88 4.15
N THR A 60 -44.51 -14.93 3.65
CA THR A 60 -43.16 -15.34 4.14
C THR A 60 -42.11 -14.31 3.72
N VAL A 61 -40.93 -14.34 4.34
CA VAL A 61 -39.85 -13.44 3.95
C VAL A 61 -39.41 -13.70 2.52
N GLU A 62 -39.42 -14.97 2.10
CA GLU A 62 -39.08 -15.40 0.74
C GLU A 62 -40.06 -14.84 -0.29
N ASP A 63 -41.38 -14.85 0.03
CA ASP A 63 -42.41 -14.32 -0.88
C ASP A 63 -42.21 -12.81 -1.09
N VAL A 64 -41.87 -12.06 -0.04
CA VAL A 64 -41.66 -10.62 -0.13
C VAL A 64 -40.36 -10.28 -0.89
N ILE A 65 -39.28 -11.07 -0.70
CA ILE A 65 -38.03 -10.92 -1.46
C ILE A 65 -38.28 -11.22 -2.94
N ALA A 66 -39.07 -12.23 -3.26
CA ALA A 66 -39.43 -12.60 -4.64
C ALA A 66 -40.17 -11.49 -5.40
N THR A 67 -40.84 -10.56 -4.69
CA THR A 67 -41.51 -9.41 -5.33
C THR A 67 -40.55 -8.36 -5.90
N ALA A 68 -39.26 -8.39 -5.52
CA ALA A 68 -38.24 -7.41 -5.88
C ALA A 68 -38.64 -5.93 -5.65
N ASN A 69 -39.60 -5.68 -4.77
CA ASN A 69 -40.11 -4.34 -4.46
C ASN A 69 -39.45 -3.83 -3.16
N PRO A 70 -38.61 -2.77 -3.23
CA PRO A 70 -37.88 -2.24 -2.06
C PRO A 70 -38.82 -1.75 -0.93
N GLU A 71 -40.00 -1.23 -1.26
CA GLU A 71 -40.94 -0.73 -0.22
C GLU A 71 -41.57 -1.87 0.56
N SER A 72 -41.99 -2.97 -0.11
CA SER A 72 -42.53 -4.14 0.57
C SER A 72 -41.49 -4.85 1.42
N ILE A 73 -40.21 -4.88 0.99
CA ILE A 73 -39.10 -5.41 1.76
C ILE A 73 -38.84 -4.56 3.01
N ARG A 74 -38.84 -3.22 2.87
CA ARG A 74 -38.67 -2.31 4.02
C ARG A 74 -39.82 -2.44 5.01
N LYS A 75 -41.05 -2.52 4.54
CA LYS A 75 -42.20 -2.73 5.39
C LYS A 75 -42.13 -4.04 6.14
N LYS A 76 -41.84 -5.16 5.45
CA LYS A 76 -41.68 -6.47 6.10
C LYS A 76 -40.55 -6.49 7.14
N ARG A 77 -39.43 -5.80 6.84
CA ARG A 77 -38.32 -5.63 7.81
C ARG A 77 -38.78 -4.87 9.05
N ALA A 78 -39.52 -3.78 8.89
CA ALA A 78 -40.06 -3.02 10.01
C ALA A 78 -41.04 -3.83 10.85
N ASP A 79 -41.92 -4.62 10.23
CA ASP A 79 -42.85 -5.50 10.92
C ASP A 79 -42.13 -6.57 11.72
N LEU A 80 -41.05 -7.18 11.17
CA LEU A 80 -40.23 -8.18 11.87
C LEU A 80 -39.45 -7.56 13.04
N VAL A 81 -38.95 -6.34 12.90
CA VAL A 81 -38.26 -5.62 14.00
C VAL A 81 -39.24 -5.34 15.13
N ALA A 82 -40.48 -4.92 14.79
CA ALA A 82 -41.53 -4.71 15.80
C ALA A 82 -41.94 -6.03 16.48
N GLU A 83 -42.06 -7.13 15.74
CA GLU A 83 -42.36 -8.45 16.30
C GLU A 83 -41.21 -8.96 17.21
N GLN A 84 -39.95 -8.71 16.82
CA GLN A 84 -38.77 -9.01 17.64
C GLN A 84 -38.78 -8.22 18.95
N GLN A 85 -39.17 -6.94 18.91
CA GLN A 85 -39.26 -6.14 20.14
C GLN A 85 -40.33 -6.67 21.08
N VAL A 86 -41.50 -7.02 20.56
CA VAL A 86 -42.60 -7.62 21.37
C VAL A 86 -42.17 -8.96 21.98
N LEU A 87 -41.46 -9.80 21.22
CA LEU A 87 -40.92 -11.06 21.74
C LEU A 87 -39.87 -10.83 22.81
N HIS A 88 -39.02 -9.82 22.64
CA HIS A 88 -38.02 -9.43 23.63
C HIS A 88 -38.70 -8.99 24.95
N ASP A 89 -39.71 -8.14 24.85
CA ASP A 89 -40.45 -7.68 26.02
C ASP A 89 -41.22 -8.82 26.74
N GLN A 90 -41.77 -9.80 25.97
CA GLN A 90 -42.38 -10.99 26.53
C GLN A 90 -41.36 -11.91 27.24
N LEU A 91 -40.18 -12.09 26.64
CA LEU A 91 -39.09 -12.84 27.27
C LEU A 91 -38.65 -12.16 28.57
N LYS A 92 -38.51 -10.84 28.58
CA LYS A 92 -38.17 -10.07 29.77
C LYS A 92 -39.20 -10.26 30.89
N GLN A 93 -40.51 -10.23 30.57
CA GLN A 93 -41.58 -10.50 31.55
C GLN A 93 -41.53 -11.93 32.09
N LEU A 94 -41.21 -12.91 31.24
CA LEU A 94 -41.05 -14.31 31.65
C LEU A 94 -39.82 -14.46 32.56
N ASP A 95 -38.71 -13.81 32.22
CA ASP A 95 -37.47 -13.85 33.01
C ASP A 95 -37.68 -13.14 34.38
N GLU A 96 -38.40 -12.02 34.39
CA GLU A 96 -38.82 -11.37 35.65
C GLU A 96 -39.72 -12.26 36.52
N ALA A 97 -40.65 -12.99 35.91
CA ALA A 97 -41.48 -13.95 36.63
C ALA A 97 -40.68 -15.18 37.12
N LEU A 98 -39.78 -15.70 36.31
CA LEU A 98 -38.89 -16.83 36.65
C LEU A 98 -37.91 -16.42 37.78
N SER A 99 -37.45 -15.17 37.79
CA SER A 99 -36.54 -14.65 38.84
C SER A 99 -37.12 -14.73 40.25
N GLN A 100 -38.47 -14.79 40.37
CA GLN A 100 -39.15 -14.98 41.68
C GLN A 100 -39.11 -16.42 42.19
N TYR A 101 -38.89 -17.39 41.26
CA TYR A 101 -38.85 -18.82 41.59
C TYR A 101 -37.43 -19.38 41.62
N ASP A 102 -36.48 -18.70 40.92
CA ASP A 102 -35.10 -19.15 40.81
C ASP A 102 -34.27 -18.55 41.97
N THR A 103 -34.05 -19.35 43.00
CA THR A 103 -33.28 -18.94 44.18
C THR A 103 -31.77 -18.87 43.94
N VAL A 104 -31.28 -19.29 42.78
CA VAL A 104 -29.85 -19.29 42.42
C VAL A 104 -29.68 -18.39 41.20
N LYS A 105 -29.55 -17.08 41.40
CA LYS A 105 -29.08 -16.17 40.34
C LYS A 105 -27.67 -16.60 39.92
N LYS A 106 -27.52 -17.16 38.72
CA LYS A 106 -26.22 -17.35 38.10
C LYS A 106 -25.65 -15.98 37.74
N VAL A 107 -24.83 -15.43 38.62
CA VAL A 107 -24.13 -14.18 38.36
C VAL A 107 -22.99 -14.47 37.38
N PRO A 108 -22.96 -13.88 36.17
CA PRO A 108 -21.88 -14.05 35.25
C PRO A 108 -20.53 -13.66 35.87
N LEU A 109 -19.52 -14.50 35.67
CA LEU A 109 -18.17 -14.20 36.08
C LEU A 109 -17.47 -13.42 34.94
N ILE A 110 -16.87 -12.31 35.28
CA ILE A 110 -16.20 -11.41 34.35
C ILE A 110 -14.81 -11.05 34.86
N THR A 111 -13.91 -10.66 33.95
CA THR A 111 -12.68 -9.96 34.31
C THR A 111 -12.78 -8.51 33.90
N THR A 112 -12.11 -7.63 34.63
CA THR A 112 -12.09 -6.19 34.37
C THR A 112 -10.68 -5.68 34.33
N PHE A 113 -10.52 -4.49 33.73
CA PHE A 113 -9.32 -3.69 33.85
C PHE A 113 -9.71 -2.21 33.99
N LYS A 114 -8.83 -1.42 34.58
CA LYS A 114 -9.05 0.03 34.73
C LYS A 114 -8.59 0.75 33.48
N ALA A 115 -9.40 1.68 33.00
CA ALA A 115 -9.01 2.62 31.96
C ALA A 115 -7.97 3.58 32.54
N GLU A 116 -6.74 3.52 32.03
CA GLU A 116 -5.67 4.44 32.41
C GLU A 116 -5.24 5.24 31.18
N ASN A 117 -4.87 6.50 31.43
CA ASN A 117 -4.31 7.31 30.35
C ASN A 117 -2.88 6.90 30.08
N GLU A 118 -2.57 6.56 28.84
CA GLU A 118 -1.24 6.16 28.39
C GLU A 118 -0.86 6.90 27.10
N VAL A 119 0.45 6.91 26.82
CA VAL A 119 0.94 7.48 25.57
C VAL A 119 0.62 6.50 24.43
N PHE A 120 -0.22 6.93 23.51
CA PHE A 120 -0.55 6.18 22.31
C PHE A 120 0.22 6.71 21.11
N ASN A 121 0.99 5.84 20.49
CA ASN A 121 1.71 6.13 19.25
C ASN A 121 1.15 5.23 18.13
N HIS A 122 0.42 5.83 17.21
CA HIS A 122 0.01 5.12 16.01
C HIS A 122 1.14 5.11 14.99
N VAL A 123 1.44 3.94 14.44
CA VAL A 123 2.56 3.73 13.53
C VAL A 123 2.06 3.16 12.22
N LEU A 124 2.33 3.89 11.15
CA LEU A 124 2.10 3.43 9.79
C LEU A 124 3.25 2.51 9.36
N GLU A 125 2.96 1.26 9.10
CA GLU A 125 3.94 0.29 8.61
C GLU A 125 3.90 0.21 7.08
N LEU A 126 5.03 0.49 6.43
CA LEU A 126 5.19 0.46 4.99
C LEU A 126 6.44 -0.31 4.59
N GLN A 127 6.50 -0.69 3.32
CA GLN A 127 7.72 -1.16 2.69
C GLN A 127 8.29 -0.09 1.78
N GLY A 128 9.61 0.01 1.73
CA GLY A 128 10.30 0.91 0.84
C GLY A 128 11.54 0.26 0.24
N ASN A 129 12.00 0.81 -0.86
CA ASN A 129 13.19 0.34 -1.55
C ASN A 129 14.32 1.35 -1.40
N VAL A 130 15.49 0.84 -1.06
CA VAL A 130 16.71 1.64 -1.01
C VAL A 130 17.09 2.06 -2.41
N THR A 131 17.36 3.34 -2.58
CA THR A 131 17.85 3.89 -3.84
C THR A 131 18.89 5.00 -3.60
N THR A 132 19.48 5.48 -4.67
CA THR A 132 20.39 6.64 -4.67
C THR A 132 20.14 7.47 -5.90
N LYS A 133 20.28 8.79 -5.80
CA LYS A 133 20.21 9.69 -6.97
C LYS A 133 21.40 9.51 -7.92
N ASN A 134 22.48 8.94 -7.41
CA ASN A 134 23.75 8.76 -8.10
C ASN A 134 23.96 7.30 -8.51
N LEU A 135 23.05 6.73 -9.26
CA LEU A 135 23.15 5.46 -9.96
C LEU A 135 22.90 5.71 -11.44
N LEU A 136 23.89 5.44 -12.27
CA LEU A 136 23.78 5.68 -13.70
C LEU A 136 24.49 4.57 -14.50
N VAL A 137 23.86 4.14 -15.58
CA VAL A 137 24.50 3.36 -16.62
C VAL A 137 25.05 4.34 -17.65
N ILE A 138 26.38 4.36 -17.78
CA ILE A 138 27.10 5.24 -18.69
C ILE A 138 26.97 4.68 -20.10
N THR A 139 26.51 5.51 -21.03
CA THR A 139 26.44 5.24 -22.47
C THR A 139 27.43 6.11 -23.22
N PRO A 140 27.96 5.69 -24.39
CA PRO A 140 28.83 6.50 -25.19
C PRO A 140 28.07 7.66 -25.84
N GLU A 141 28.76 8.78 -26.07
CA GLU A 141 28.23 9.91 -26.83
C GLU A 141 28.65 9.88 -28.31
N TYR A 142 29.55 8.95 -28.67
CA TYR A 142 30.09 8.80 -30.01
C TYR A 142 30.05 7.33 -30.47
N ASN A 143 29.85 7.09 -31.77
CA ASN A 143 29.85 5.78 -32.36
C ASN A 143 31.29 5.36 -32.72
N GLY A 144 31.68 4.12 -32.41
CA GLY A 144 33.00 3.65 -32.75
C GLY A 144 33.38 2.34 -32.07
N ILE A 145 34.66 2.08 -31.99
CA ILE A 145 35.22 0.91 -31.26
C ILE A 145 35.73 1.41 -29.91
N LEU A 146 35.35 0.77 -28.82
CA LEU A 146 35.89 1.04 -27.47
C LEU A 146 37.36 0.55 -27.42
N THR A 147 38.30 1.45 -27.69
CA THR A 147 39.73 1.10 -27.80
C THR A 147 40.38 0.81 -26.45
N ASN A 148 39.95 1.52 -25.42
CA ASN A 148 40.53 1.36 -24.07
C ASN A 148 39.44 1.46 -23.00
N VAL A 149 39.53 0.62 -21.96
CA VAL A 149 38.83 0.71 -20.69
C VAL A 149 39.87 0.88 -19.60
N TYR A 150 39.83 2.00 -18.87
CA TYR A 150 40.86 2.38 -17.89
C TYR A 150 40.48 2.03 -16.45
N VAL A 151 39.29 1.47 -16.24
CA VAL A 151 38.76 1.18 -14.91
C VAL A 151 38.33 -0.27 -14.80
N LYS A 152 38.22 -0.75 -13.57
CA LYS A 152 37.76 -2.11 -13.22
C LYS A 152 36.58 -2.02 -12.30
N GLU A 153 35.80 -3.10 -12.22
CA GLU A 153 34.74 -3.28 -11.23
C GLU A 153 35.27 -3.10 -9.80
N GLY A 154 34.48 -2.47 -8.97
CA GLY A 154 34.86 -2.12 -7.60
C GLY A 154 35.77 -0.90 -7.47
N GLN A 155 36.27 -0.32 -8.56
CA GLN A 155 37.20 0.82 -8.53
C GLN A 155 36.44 2.13 -8.21
N LYS A 156 36.97 2.92 -7.27
CA LYS A 156 36.52 4.28 -6.98
C LYS A 156 37.01 5.24 -8.06
N VAL A 157 36.15 6.10 -8.54
CA VAL A 157 36.42 7.10 -9.55
C VAL A 157 35.93 8.48 -9.12
N SER A 158 36.60 9.53 -9.54
CA SER A 158 36.23 10.92 -9.29
C SER A 158 35.47 11.51 -10.48
N LYS A 159 34.61 12.51 -10.24
CA LYS A 159 33.92 13.24 -11.31
C LYS A 159 34.92 13.78 -12.34
N GLY A 160 34.63 13.53 -13.64
CA GLY A 160 35.50 13.95 -14.76
C GLY A 160 36.63 12.97 -15.08
N GLN A 161 36.91 11.97 -14.25
CA GLN A 161 37.93 10.94 -14.52
C GLN A 161 37.60 10.19 -15.81
N ILE A 162 38.63 9.95 -16.62
CA ILE A 162 38.51 9.17 -17.86
C ILE A 162 38.29 7.69 -17.50
N LEU A 163 37.23 7.12 -18.02
CA LEU A 163 36.83 5.73 -17.81
C LEU A 163 37.17 4.84 -19.00
N GLY A 164 37.07 5.41 -20.21
CA GLY A 164 37.36 4.71 -21.45
C GLY A 164 37.58 5.65 -22.61
N LYS A 165 38.07 5.12 -23.72
CA LYS A 165 38.30 5.85 -24.95
C LYS A 165 37.70 5.07 -26.13
N ILE A 166 36.96 5.77 -26.97
CA ILE A 166 36.39 5.27 -28.21
C ILE A 166 37.32 5.73 -29.36
N ASP A 167 37.45 4.93 -30.37
CA ASP A 167 38.18 5.32 -31.58
C ASP A 167 37.59 6.58 -32.19
N ASP A 168 38.44 7.58 -32.37
CA ASP A 168 38.01 8.87 -32.90
C ASP A 168 37.91 8.92 -34.44
N GLY A 169 38.23 7.81 -35.13
CA GLY A 169 38.17 7.72 -36.58
C GLY A 169 39.03 8.78 -37.30
N GLY A 170 40.13 9.24 -36.66
CA GLY A 170 41.03 10.23 -37.22
C GLY A 170 40.64 11.70 -36.94
N LEU A 171 39.61 11.94 -36.13
CA LEU A 171 39.23 13.31 -35.71
C LEU A 171 40.37 14.04 -35.03
N GLY A 172 41.17 13.35 -34.19
CA GLY A 172 42.35 13.94 -33.55
C GLY A 172 43.38 14.48 -34.52
N GLN A 173 43.58 13.83 -35.65
CA GLN A 173 44.48 14.34 -36.73
C GLN A 173 43.89 15.60 -37.42
N GLN A 174 42.56 15.60 -37.63
CA GLN A 174 41.87 16.76 -38.18
C GLN A 174 41.94 17.99 -37.24
N VAL A 175 41.79 17.74 -35.91
CA VAL A 175 42.00 18.79 -34.89
C VAL A 175 43.41 19.37 -35.00
N ALA A 176 44.44 18.53 -35.07
CA ALA A 176 45.82 19.00 -35.16
C ALA A 176 46.05 19.83 -36.42
N GLN A 177 45.48 19.44 -37.58
CA GLN A 177 45.54 20.20 -38.82
C GLN A 177 44.83 21.60 -38.69
N LEU A 178 43.62 21.60 -38.17
CA LEU A 178 42.81 22.84 -38.03
C LEU A 178 43.39 23.78 -36.97
N GLN A 179 44.03 23.22 -35.94
CA GLN A 179 44.75 23.98 -34.92
C GLN A 179 45.87 24.81 -35.51
N VAL A 180 46.68 24.25 -36.42
CA VAL A 180 47.74 24.97 -37.14
C VAL A 180 47.15 26.10 -37.99
N GLN A 181 46.02 25.85 -38.67
CA GLN A 181 45.33 26.86 -39.49
C GLN A 181 44.77 28.00 -38.63
N SER A 182 44.14 27.66 -37.50
CA SER A 182 43.59 28.63 -36.55
C SER A 182 44.68 29.50 -35.92
N GLU A 183 45.83 28.92 -35.58
CA GLU A 183 46.97 29.68 -35.03
C GLU A 183 47.60 30.61 -36.05
N LEU A 184 47.69 30.21 -37.31
CA LEU A 184 48.15 31.12 -38.41
C LEU A 184 47.17 32.26 -38.61
N ALA A 185 45.85 31.98 -38.60
CA ALA A 185 44.80 33.01 -38.71
C ALA A 185 44.85 33.97 -37.53
N LYS A 186 45.05 33.44 -36.30
CA LYS A 186 45.21 34.26 -35.09
C LYS A 186 46.42 35.21 -35.19
N THR A 187 47.57 34.68 -35.57
CA THR A 187 48.80 35.46 -35.74
C THR A 187 48.60 36.57 -36.75
N THR A 188 47.91 36.26 -37.87
CA THR A 188 47.60 37.25 -38.91
C THR A 188 46.63 38.31 -38.39
N PHE A 189 45.58 37.94 -37.70
CA PHE A 189 44.64 38.87 -37.08
C PHE A 189 45.32 39.75 -36.05
N GLU A 190 46.12 39.21 -35.14
CA GLU A 190 46.87 39.99 -34.15
C GLU A 190 47.84 40.98 -34.76
N ARG A 191 48.46 40.64 -35.92
CA ARG A 191 49.33 41.57 -36.67
C ARG A 191 48.51 42.69 -37.30
N GLN A 192 47.38 42.37 -37.95
CA GLN A 192 46.50 43.37 -38.56
C GLN A 192 45.87 44.28 -37.50
N LYS A 193 45.50 43.71 -36.34
CA LYS A 193 44.99 44.46 -35.21
C LYS A 193 46.01 45.50 -34.68
N ARG A 194 47.27 45.07 -34.47
CA ARG A 194 48.33 46.01 -34.03
C ARG A 194 48.58 47.19 -35.08
N LEU A 195 48.52 46.87 -36.35
CA LEU A 195 48.65 47.92 -37.41
C LEU A 195 47.45 48.90 -37.40
N TRP A 196 46.26 48.33 -37.28
CA TRP A 196 45.01 49.09 -37.17
C TRP A 196 44.97 49.99 -35.92
N ASP A 197 45.37 49.48 -34.77
CA ASP A 197 45.45 50.23 -33.50
C ASP A 197 46.43 51.39 -33.59
N GLN A 198 47.42 51.32 -34.50
CA GLN A 198 48.39 52.39 -34.83
C GLN A 198 47.89 53.29 -35.99
N ASN A 199 46.68 53.15 -36.48
CA ASN A 199 46.11 53.82 -37.66
C ASN A 199 46.88 53.50 -38.94
N ILE A 200 47.52 52.33 -39.05
CA ILE A 200 48.22 51.86 -40.24
C ILE A 200 47.41 50.73 -40.88
N GLY A 201 47.07 50.86 -42.15
CA GLY A 201 46.38 49.86 -42.95
C GLY A 201 44.88 50.10 -43.17
N SER A 202 44.21 49.13 -43.78
CA SER A 202 42.81 49.26 -44.17
C SER A 202 41.93 48.56 -43.16
N GLU A 203 40.80 49.16 -42.77
CA GLU A 203 39.77 48.55 -41.92
C GLU A 203 39.29 47.20 -42.49
N ILE A 204 39.12 47.17 -43.83
CA ILE A 204 38.68 45.91 -44.48
C ILE A 204 39.67 44.80 -44.26
N GLN A 205 40.99 45.04 -44.28
CA GLN A 205 42.01 43.98 -43.99
C GLN A 205 41.96 43.52 -42.55
N TYR A 206 41.76 44.43 -41.60
CA TYR A 206 41.58 44.11 -40.22
C TYR A 206 40.31 43.24 -39.99
N LEU A 207 39.14 43.66 -40.53
CA LEU A 207 37.90 42.95 -40.42
C LEU A 207 37.94 41.58 -41.10
N GLN A 208 38.60 41.49 -42.25
CA GLN A 208 38.78 40.21 -42.96
C GLN A 208 39.66 39.22 -42.17
N ALA A 209 40.78 39.70 -41.61
CA ALA A 209 41.65 38.88 -40.77
C ALA A 209 40.92 38.43 -39.49
N LYS A 210 40.13 39.30 -38.85
CA LYS A 210 39.31 39.00 -37.72
C LYS A 210 38.28 37.93 -38.05
N SER A 211 37.50 38.09 -39.10
CA SER A 211 36.48 37.14 -39.54
C SER A 211 37.09 35.77 -39.86
N THR A 212 38.25 35.73 -40.52
CA THR A 212 38.96 34.48 -40.81
C THR A 212 39.38 33.76 -39.53
N TYR A 213 39.99 34.47 -38.58
CA TYR A 213 40.39 33.91 -37.29
C TYR A 213 39.19 33.38 -36.52
N GLU A 214 38.12 34.16 -36.38
CA GLU A 214 36.91 33.72 -35.67
C GLU A 214 36.26 32.50 -36.32
N SER A 215 36.23 32.41 -37.65
CA SER A 215 35.72 31.27 -38.38
C SER A 215 36.55 30.01 -38.10
N GLN A 216 37.90 30.12 -38.21
CA GLN A 216 38.77 28.96 -37.94
C GLN A 216 38.75 28.54 -36.49
N ALA A 217 38.71 29.49 -35.54
CA ALA A 217 38.61 29.18 -34.11
C ALA A 217 37.31 28.47 -33.76
N ARG A 218 36.18 28.86 -34.35
CA ARG A 218 34.88 28.17 -34.15
C ARG A 218 34.90 26.75 -34.76
N ALA A 219 35.46 26.60 -35.95
CA ALA A 219 35.58 25.31 -36.59
C ALA A 219 36.46 24.32 -35.77
N LEU A 220 37.58 24.85 -35.21
CA LEU A 220 38.46 24.09 -34.32
C LEU A 220 37.71 23.66 -33.06
N ALA A 221 37.02 24.58 -32.38
CA ALA A 221 36.26 24.29 -31.16
C ALA A 221 35.19 23.24 -31.41
N GLN A 222 34.48 23.29 -32.54
CA GLN A 222 33.47 22.28 -32.92
C GLN A 222 34.10 20.91 -33.08
N LEU A 223 35.27 20.79 -33.67
CA LEU A 223 35.95 19.53 -33.89
C LEU A 223 36.54 18.98 -32.58
N GLU A 224 37.06 19.84 -31.70
CA GLU A 224 37.53 19.48 -30.37
C GLU A 224 36.38 18.93 -29.49
N GLU A 225 35.18 19.50 -29.58
CA GLU A 225 33.99 18.99 -28.91
C GLU A 225 33.62 17.57 -29.43
N GLN A 226 33.77 17.31 -30.74
CA GLN A 226 33.53 15.96 -31.28
C GLN A 226 34.54 14.97 -30.74
N VAL A 227 35.82 15.31 -30.67
CA VAL A 227 36.87 14.47 -30.06
C VAL A 227 36.62 14.29 -28.59
N ALA A 228 36.15 15.31 -27.86
CA ALA A 228 35.82 15.16 -26.42
C ALA A 228 34.73 14.12 -26.18
N LYS A 229 33.77 13.95 -27.10
CA LYS A 229 32.71 12.91 -27.02
C LYS A 229 33.24 11.48 -27.22
N THR A 230 34.43 11.30 -27.78
CA THR A 230 35.05 9.97 -27.87
C THR A 230 35.67 9.53 -26.53
N ILE A 231 35.79 10.43 -25.55
CA ILE A 231 36.35 10.15 -24.24
C ILE A 231 35.22 9.99 -23.23
N VAL A 232 35.04 8.75 -22.74
CA VAL A 232 34.08 8.44 -21.72
C VAL A 232 34.56 8.90 -20.34
N ARG A 233 33.78 9.75 -19.66
CA ARG A 233 34.13 10.32 -18.33
C ARG A 233 33.09 10.01 -17.29
N ALA A 234 33.52 9.96 -16.01
CA ALA A 234 32.63 9.81 -14.87
C ALA A 234 31.79 11.09 -14.65
N PRO A 235 30.44 11.03 -14.66
CA PRO A 235 29.60 12.20 -14.47
C PRO A 235 29.59 12.68 -13.00
N PHE A 236 29.88 11.79 -12.06
CA PHE A 236 29.98 12.06 -10.63
C PHE A 236 31.02 11.13 -9.97
N THR A 237 31.40 11.45 -8.75
CA THR A 237 32.29 10.61 -7.94
C THR A 237 31.53 9.40 -7.41
N GLY A 238 32.07 8.19 -7.61
CA GLY A 238 31.42 6.96 -7.21
C GLY A 238 32.31 5.74 -7.34
N THR A 239 31.71 4.58 -7.38
CA THR A 239 32.36 3.29 -7.62
C THR A 239 31.82 2.68 -8.90
N ILE A 240 32.67 2.11 -9.71
CA ILE A 240 32.25 1.30 -10.88
C ILE A 240 31.68 0.01 -10.33
N ASP A 241 30.40 -0.22 -10.52
CA ASP A 241 29.70 -1.42 -10.07
C ASP A 241 29.88 -2.57 -11.05
N ASP A 242 29.83 -2.25 -12.36
CA ASP A 242 29.86 -3.25 -13.42
C ASP A 242 30.47 -2.66 -14.70
N VAL A 243 31.28 -3.43 -15.39
CA VAL A 243 31.81 -3.09 -16.73
C VAL A 243 31.13 -3.99 -17.76
N ILE A 244 30.03 -3.45 -18.36
CA ILE A 244 29.10 -4.20 -19.20
C ILE A 244 29.71 -4.49 -20.59
N THR A 245 30.45 -3.51 -21.13
CA THR A 245 31.03 -3.62 -22.49
C THR A 245 32.55 -3.71 -22.41
N GLU A 246 33.10 -4.74 -23.01
CA GLU A 246 34.53 -4.99 -23.01
C GLU A 246 35.28 -4.15 -24.07
N GLN A 247 36.57 -3.94 -23.81
CA GLN A 247 37.49 -3.32 -24.78
C GLN A 247 37.49 -4.08 -26.11
N GLY A 248 37.46 -3.36 -27.23
CA GLY A 248 37.42 -3.89 -28.59
C GLY A 248 35.99 -4.02 -29.15
N SER A 249 34.97 -3.79 -28.33
CA SER A 249 33.56 -3.85 -28.76
C SER A 249 33.18 -2.63 -29.61
N VAL A 250 32.28 -2.82 -30.58
CA VAL A 250 31.63 -1.74 -31.31
C VAL A 250 30.54 -1.15 -30.46
N VAL A 251 30.52 0.17 -30.30
CA VAL A 251 29.58 0.90 -29.46
C VAL A 251 28.81 1.94 -30.27
N ALA A 252 27.53 2.10 -29.93
CA ALA A 252 26.61 3.06 -30.55
C ALA A 252 26.17 4.11 -29.52
N ALA A 253 26.22 5.39 -29.90
CA ALA A 253 25.86 6.53 -29.08
C ALA A 253 24.44 6.41 -28.49
N GLY A 254 24.30 6.56 -27.18
CA GLY A 254 23.04 6.51 -26.45
C GLY A 254 22.35 5.13 -26.35
N GLN A 255 22.89 4.09 -27.02
CA GLN A 255 22.28 2.75 -27.05
C GLN A 255 23.08 1.71 -26.27
N THR A 256 24.41 1.70 -26.46
CA THR A 256 25.28 0.71 -25.82
C THR A 256 25.52 1.09 -24.36
N GLN A 257 25.29 0.15 -23.46
CA GLN A 257 25.60 0.30 -22.03
C GLN A 257 27.07 -0.04 -21.80
N LEU A 258 27.90 0.93 -21.41
CA LEU A 258 29.33 0.72 -21.21
C LEU A 258 29.65 0.19 -19.82
N MET A 259 29.20 0.88 -18.81
CA MET A 259 29.48 0.53 -17.40
C MET A 259 28.45 1.18 -16.48
N ARG A 260 28.31 0.64 -15.27
CA ARG A 260 27.44 1.18 -14.22
C ARG A 260 28.30 1.84 -13.16
N ILE A 261 27.94 3.09 -12.81
CA ILE A 261 28.57 3.83 -11.73
C ILE A 261 27.54 4.08 -10.62
N VAL A 262 27.93 3.87 -9.37
CA VAL A 262 27.07 4.08 -8.20
C VAL A 262 27.81 4.89 -7.14
N ASN A 263 27.08 5.79 -6.48
CA ASN A 263 27.56 6.44 -5.26
C ASN A 263 26.66 6.01 -4.09
N LEU A 264 27.26 5.33 -3.11
CA LEU A 264 26.59 4.80 -1.91
C LEU A 264 26.61 5.78 -0.73
N ASP A 265 27.11 7.00 -0.90
CA ASP A 265 27.23 7.97 0.20
C ASP A 265 25.91 8.75 0.43
N ASP A 266 25.08 8.93 -0.62
CA ASP A 266 23.78 9.61 -0.54
C ASP A 266 22.64 8.62 -0.87
N MET A 267 22.37 7.73 0.08
CA MET A 267 21.31 6.73 -0.03
C MET A 267 20.04 7.23 0.65
N TYR A 268 18.92 6.80 0.11
CA TYR A 268 17.60 7.03 0.72
C TYR A 268 16.67 5.86 0.42
N ILE A 269 15.62 5.73 1.21
CA ILE A 269 14.52 4.81 0.92
C ILE A 269 13.41 5.61 0.27
N GLU A 270 12.89 5.10 -0.82
CA GLU A 270 11.67 5.58 -1.45
C GLU A 270 10.52 4.66 -1.09
N THR A 271 9.41 5.25 -0.66
CA THR A 271 8.17 4.55 -0.36
C THR A 271 6.97 5.36 -0.83
N ASP A 272 5.88 4.66 -1.16
CA ASP A 272 4.61 5.25 -1.54
C ASP A 272 3.68 5.27 -0.33
N VAL A 273 3.23 6.46 0.07
CA VAL A 273 2.35 6.68 1.23
C VAL A 273 0.95 7.04 0.75
N PRO A 274 -0.13 6.41 1.28
CA PRO A 274 -1.49 6.76 0.92
C PRO A 274 -1.84 8.22 1.22
N GLU A 275 -2.64 8.86 0.35
CA GLU A 275 -3.03 10.28 0.48
C GLU A 275 -3.70 10.64 1.81
N SER A 276 -4.35 9.66 2.46
CA SER A 276 -4.98 9.84 3.77
C SER A 276 -4.01 10.25 4.89
N TYR A 277 -2.70 10.07 4.68
CA TYR A 277 -1.65 10.41 5.64
C TYR A 277 -0.89 11.70 5.30
N ILE A 278 -1.33 12.45 4.28
CA ILE A 278 -0.59 13.62 3.77
C ILE A 278 -0.37 14.71 4.82
N THR A 279 -1.33 14.90 5.72
CA THR A 279 -1.24 15.89 6.81
C THR A 279 -0.25 15.49 7.91
N ASN A 280 -0.03 14.18 8.08
CA ASN A 280 0.69 13.61 9.22
C ASN A 280 2.09 13.15 8.86
N VAL A 281 2.31 12.72 7.60
CA VAL A 281 3.61 12.24 7.10
C VAL A 281 4.32 13.38 6.39
N THR A 282 5.08 14.16 7.15
CA THR A 282 5.76 15.37 6.68
C THR A 282 7.27 15.29 6.87
N LYS A 283 8.02 16.17 6.18
CA LYS A 283 9.47 16.28 6.33
C LYS A 283 9.88 16.46 7.80
N GLY A 284 10.90 15.73 8.23
CA GLY A 284 11.46 15.79 9.58
C GLY A 284 10.84 14.84 10.59
N LYS A 285 9.73 14.17 10.26
CA LYS A 285 9.14 13.10 11.11
C LYS A 285 10.12 11.94 11.28
N ASN A 286 10.15 11.37 12.47
CA ASN A 286 10.97 10.20 12.80
C ASN A 286 10.41 8.95 12.13
N VAL A 287 11.33 8.10 11.68
CA VAL A 287 11.03 6.82 11.03
C VAL A 287 12.00 5.77 11.55
N ASP A 288 11.48 4.65 11.99
CA ASP A 288 12.27 3.46 12.28
C ASP A 288 12.35 2.61 11.02
N VAL A 289 13.55 2.44 10.52
CA VAL A 289 13.87 1.68 9.32
C VAL A 289 14.49 0.35 9.73
N MET A 290 13.83 -0.74 9.41
CA MET A 290 14.32 -2.09 9.64
C MET A 290 14.70 -2.75 8.32
N PHE A 291 15.93 -3.26 8.25
CA PHE A 291 16.44 -4.09 7.16
C PHE A 291 16.42 -5.57 7.58
N PRO A 292 15.40 -6.36 7.20
CA PRO A 292 15.30 -7.75 7.67
C PRO A 292 16.49 -8.62 7.25
N VAL A 293 17.01 -8.38 6.03
CA VAL A 293 18.15 -9.15 5.47
C VAL A 293 19.46 -8.88 6.23
N LEU A 294 19.63 -7.64 6.75
CA LEU A 294 20.84 -7.24 7.50
C LEU A 294 20.66 -7.40 9.01
N GLY A 295 19.46 -7.67 9.51
CA GLY A 295 19.15 -7.67 10.95
C GLY A 295 19.38 -6.30 11.61
N LYS A 296 19.34 -5.20 10.85
CA LYS A 296 19.71 -3.86 11.28
C LYS A 296 18.50 -2.95 11.36
N THR A 297 18.39 -2.19 12.44
CA THR A 297 17.36 -1.13 12.59
C THR A 297 18.06 0.22 12.73
N ILE A 298 17.55 1.22 12.00
CA ILE A 298 18.09 2.58 11.99
C ILE A 298 16.94 3.55 12.29
N ASN A 299 17.09 4.38 13.30
CA ASN A 299 16.20 5.51 13.52
C ASN A 299 16.69 6.71 12.70
N THR A 300 15.81 7.27 11.90
CA THR A 300 16.11 8.36 10.99
C THR A 300 14.89 9.26 10.77
N LYS A 301 14.95 10.15 9.76
CA LYS A 301 13.90 11.12 9.50
C LYS A 301 13.49 11.14 8.04
N ILE A 302 12.26 11.53 7.79
CA ILE A 302 11.78 11.86 6.46
C ILE A 302 12.58 13.02 5.92
N ARG A 303 13.27 12.80 4.81
CA ARG A 303 14.05 13.79 4.09
C ARG A 303 13.18 14.69 3.24
N GLN A 304 12.21 14.09 2.56
CA GLN A 304 11.26 14.77 1.68
C GLN A 304 9.96 13.98 1.59
N ALA A 305 8.84 14.68 1.60
CA ALA A 305 7.53 14.19 1.17
C ALA A 305 7.17 14.95 -0.11
N ALA A 306 6.73 14.23 -1.15
CA ALA A 306 6.39 14.84 -2.43
C ALA A 306 5.03 15.55 -2.34
N ASP A 307 4.91 16.67 -3.05
CA ASP A 307 3.66 17.45 -3.16
C ASP A 307 2.70 16.87 -4.22
N PHE A 308 3.19 15.94 -5.04
CA PHE A 308 2.42 15.30 -6.10
C PHE A 308 1.82 13.99 -5.63
N ILE A 309 0.50 13.85 -5.79
CA ILE A 309 -0.23 12.61 -5.56
C ILE A 309 -0.39 11.89 -6.90
N ASN A 310 0.05 10.64 -6.96
CA ASN A 310 -0.15 9.79 -8.13
C ASN A 310 -1.65 9.39 -8.23
N PRO A 311 -2.37 9.81 -9.29
CA PRO A 311 -3.81 9.55 -9.39
C PRO A 311 -4.16 8.08 -9.63
N ALA A 312 -3.20 7.26 -10.08
CA ALA A 312 -3.44 5.85 -10.38
C ALA A 312 -3.59 5.00 -9.11
N ASN A 313 -2.83 5.31 -8.06
CA ASN A 313 -2.82 4.54 -6.81
C ASN A 313 -3.12 5.38 -5.56
N ARG A 314 -3.40 6.69 -5.71
CA ARG A 314 -3.70 7.60 -4.60
C ARG A 314 -2.61 7.63 -3.53
N THR A 315 -1.33 7.65 -3.96
CA THR A 315 -0.18 7.73 -3.06
C THR A 315 0.71 8.93 -3.41
N PHE A 316 1.49 9.38 -2.45
CA PHE A 316 2.59 10.32 -2.65
C PHE A 316 3.92 9.71 -2.22
N LYS A 317 4.99 10.10 -2.88
CA LYS A 317 6.34 9.58 -2.61
C LYS A 317 6.96 10.22 -1.39
N VAL A 318 7.59 9.40 -0.56
CA VAL A 318 8.35 9.84 0.62
C VAL A 318 9.77 9.31 0.54
N GLU A 319 10.74 10.21 0.69
CA GLU A 319 12.16 9.89 0.76
C GLU A 319 12.62 9.92 2.22
N ILE A 320 13.25 8.83 2.67
CA ILE A 320 13.78 8.68 4.03
C ILE A 320 15.29 8.58 3.92
N ALA A 321 16.03 9.50 4.59
CA ALA A 321 17.48 9.52 4.56
C ALA A 321 18.07 8.29 5.27
N ILE A 322 19.13 7.70 4.70
CA ILE A 322 19.83 6.58 5.30
C ILE A 322 21.31 6.92 5.44
N PRO A 323 21.86 6.92 6.64
CA PRO A 323 23.31 6.96 6.83
C PRO A 323 23.93 5.60 6.45
N ASN A 324 24.76 5.59 5.42
CA ASN A 324 25.42 4.37 4.92
C ASN A 324 26.95 4.45 5.07
N LYS A 325 27.43 4.69 6.29
CA LYS A 325 28.88 4.84 6.58
C LYS A 325 29.66 3.57 6.29
N GLU A 326 29.07 2.42 6.58
CA GLU A 326 29.69 1.09 6.43
C GLU A 326 29.56 0.54 5.00
N LYS A 327 28.76 1.19 4.12
CA LYS A 327 28.51 0.79 2.72
C LYS A 327 27.95 -0.62 2.56
N ASP A 328 27.32 -1.14 3.60
CA ASP A 328 26.64 -2.43 3.64
C ASP A 328 25.22 -2.36 3.06
N ILE A 329 24.59 -1.19 3.08
CA ILE A 329 23.30 -0.94 2.48
C ILE A 329 23.50 -0.68 0.98
N LYS A 330 22.84 -1.49 0.16
CA LYS A 330 22.95 -1.44 -1.31
C LYS A 330 21.63 -0.99 -1.94
N PRO A 331 21.66 -0.41 -3.16
CA PRO A 331 20.45 -0.12 -3.93
C PRO A 331 19.59 -1.39 -4.11
N ASN A 332 18.27 -1.19 -4.20
CA ASN A 332 17.24 -2.23 -4.33
C ASN A 332 17.07 -3.13 -3.10
N LEU A 333 17.73 -2.83 -1.98
CA LEU A 333 17.44 -3.51 -0.72
C LEU A 333 16.07 -3.06 -0.20
N THR A 334 15.25 -4.01 0.21
CA THR A 334 13.93 -3.70 0.79
C THR A 334 14.06 -3.42 2.28
N ALA A 335 13.39 -2.38 2.74
CA ALA A 335 13.29 -1.99 4.14
C ALA A 335 11.82 -1.97 4.59
N ARG A 336 11.57 -2.30 5.86
CA ARG A 336 10.31 -2.04 6.56
C ARG A 336 10.43 -0.72 7.29
N LEU A 337 9.42 0.11 7.14
CA LEU A 337 9.36 1.47 7.65
C LEU A 337 8.25 1.55 8.68
N LYS A 338 8.56 2.12 9.84
CA LYS A 338 7.60 2.45 10.88
C LYS A 338 7.60 3.96 11.05
N ILE A 339 6.55 4.59 10.51
CA ILE A 339 6.38 6.05 10.54
C ILE A 339 5.36 6.39 11.60
N ASN A 340 5.74 7.14 12.63
CA ASN A 340 4.79 7.66 13.59
C ASN A 340 3.96 8.78 12.92
N ASP A 341 2.68 8.49 12.62
CA ASP A 341 1.77 9.46 12.00
C ASP A 341 0.86 10.17 13.02
N TYR A 342 0.72 9.62 14.24
CA TYR A 342 -0.13 10.19 15.27
C TYR A 342 0.40 9.83 16.66
N THR A 343 0.35 10.80 17.58
CA THR A 343 0.67 10.60 18.99
C THR A 343 -0.39 11.30 19.83
N ASN A 344 -0.95 10.58 20.81
CA ASN A 344 -1.77 11.14 21.90
C ASN A 344 -1.10 10.81 23.22
N GLU A 345 -0.75 11.84 24.00
CA GLU A 345 -0.03 11.67 25.28
C GLU A 345 -0.95 11.20 26.42
N SER A 346 -2.26 11.22 26.21
CA SER A 346 -3.26 10.92 27.24
C SER A 346 -4.45 10.15 26.65
N ALA A 347 -4.16 9.03 25.98
CA ALA A 347 -5.16 8.19 25.35
C ALA A 347 -5.67 7.11 26.29
N VAL A 348 -6.95 6.81 26.23
CA VAL A 348 -7.53 5.58 26.82
C VAL A 348 -7.49 4.50 25.75
N LEU A 349 -6.78 3.41 26.02
CA LEU A 349 -6.64 2.29 25.11
C LEU A 349 -7.44 1.09 25.58
N ILE A 350 -8.21 0.49 24.67
CA ILE A 350 -9.00 -0.71 24.96
C ILE A 350 -8.74 -1.80 23.90
N PRO A 351 -8.82 -3.08 24.26
CA PRO A 351 -8.79 -4.17 23.29
C PRO A 351 -9.98 -4.08 22.33
N GLN A 352 -9.75 -4.24 21.03
CA GLN A 352 -10.85 -4.26 20.04
C GLN A 352 -11.87 -5.36 20.28
N SER A 353 -11.44 -6.47 20.90
CA SER A 353 -12.26 -7.66 21.17
C SER A 353 -13.45 -7.41 22.08
N ILE A 354 -13.42 -6.35 22.91
CA ILE A 354 -14.48 -6.02 23.87
C ILE A 354 -15.53 -5.04 23.31
N ILE A 355 -15.27 -4.46 22.16
CA ILE A 355 -16.19 -3.52 21.51
C ILE A 355 -17.34 -4.31 20.89
N SER A 356 -18.54 -3.85 21.11
CA SER A 356 -19.77 -4.32 20.49
C SER A 356 -20.43 -3.19 19.71
N GLU A 357 -21.27 -3.54 18.73
CA GLU A 357 -22.02 -2.58 17.92
C GLU A 357 -23.52 -2.87 18.05
N ASN A 358 -24.32 -1.82 18.22
CA ASN A 358 -25.76 -1.96 18.28
C ASN A 358 -26.41 -1.95 16.88
N ALA A 359 -27.72 -2.11 16.80
CA ALA A 359 -28.47 -2.12 15.52
C ALA A 359 -28.41 -0.78 14.75
N ASP A 360 -28.09 0.31 15.43
CA ASP A 360 -27.98 1.65 14.87
C ASP A 360 -26.54 1.96 14.40
N GLY A 361 -25.60 1.02 14.59
CA GLY A 361 -24.20 1.17 14.20
C GLY A 361 -23.35 1.90 15.23
N GLU A 362 -23.85 2.12 16.47
CA GLU A 362 -23.09 2.76 17.53
C GLU A 362 -22.24 1.72 18.26
N GLN A 363 -20.96 2.07 18.48
CA GLN A 363 -20.03 1.22 19.21
C GLN A 363 -20.20 1.44 20.72
N TYR A 364 -20.15 0.35 21.47
CA TYR A 364 -20.27 0.40 22.91
C TYR A 364 -19.40 -0.65 23.59
N ILE A 365 -19.15 -0.39 24.87
CA ILE A 365 -18.51 -1.33 25.81
C ILE A 365 -19.34 -1.44 27.07
N TYR A 366 -19.00 -2.39 27.94
CA TYR A 366 -19.56 -2.49 29.27
C TYR A 366 -18.54 -2.06 30.32
N ILE A 367 -18.99 -1.24 31.28
CA ILE A 367 -18.25 -0.86 32.49
C ILE A 367 -18.95 -1.43 33.71
N VAL A 368 -18.21 -1.64 34.80
CA VAL A 368 -18.76 -2.06 36.09
C VAL A 368 -18.92 -0.85 36.97
N SER A 369 -20.13 -0.64 37.52
CA SER A 369 -20.40 0.34 38.57
C SER A 369 -20.94 -0.33 39.84
N ASP A 370 -21.00 0.43 40.92
CA ASP A 370 -21.63 0.05 42.19
C ASP A 370 -21.11 -1.28 42.76
N LYS A 371 -19.79 -1.50 42.66
CA LYS A 371 -19.12 -2.73 43.11
C LYS A 371 -19.22 -2.85 44.64
N ASN A 372 -19.77 -3.97 45.12
CA ASN A 372 -19.90 -4.28 46.53
C ASN A 372 -18.67 -5.02 47.09
N ALA A 373 -18.65 -5.29 48.37
CA ALA A 373 -17.56 -5.99 49.07
C ALA A 373 -17.37 -7.47 48.63
N ASN A 374 -18.33 -8.05 47.89
CA ASN A 374 -18.25 -9.42 47.34
C ASN A 374 -17.79 -9.43 45.88
N ASP A 375 -17.24 -8.33 45.37
CA ASP A 375 -16.85 -8.13 43.97
C ASP A 375 -18.01 -8.27 42.97
N GLU A 376 -19.25 -8.01 43.42
CA GLU A 376 -20.41 -7.95 42.54
C GLU A 376 -20.69 -6.48 42.21
N GLY A 377 -20.98 -6.19 40.95
CA GLY A 377 -21.31 -4.86 40.45
C GLY A 377 -22.38 -4.93 39.36
N ILE A 378 -22.75 -3.80 38.82
CA ILE A 378 -23.72 -3.68 37.73
C ILE A 378 -22.99 -3.38 36.42
N ALA A 379 -23.29 -4.16 35.40
CA ALA A 379 -22.77 -3.93 34.04
C ALA A 379 -23.58 -2.82 33.38
N ASN A 380 -22.94 -1.68 33.08
CA ASN A 380 -23.56 -0.56 32.38
C ASN A 380 -22.98 -0.44 30.97
N LYS A 381 -23.88 -0.32 30.02
CA LYS A 381 -23.53 -0.09 28.61
C LYS A 381 -23.13 1.39 28.43
N VAL A 382 -21.95 1.61 27.84
CA VAL A 382 -21.45 2.94 27.51
C VAL A 382 -21.17 3.04 26.05
N ILE A 383 -21.81 3.98 25.36
CA ILE A 383 -21.53 4.29 23.97
C ILE A 383 -20.18 5.00 23.90
N ILE A 384 -19.31 4.53 23.01
CA ILE A 384 -17.97 5.07 22.82
C ILE A 384 -17.77 5.58 21.40
N LYS A 385 -16.85 6.51 21.27
CA LYS A 385 -16.32 6.94 19.99
C LYS A 385 -14.86 6.54 19.89
N THR A 386 -14.56 5.71 18.94
CA THR A 386 -13.21 5.18 18.75
C THR A 386 -12.36 6.07 17.85
N GLY A 387 -11.04 6.05 18.06
CA GLY A 387 -10.03 6.73 17.29
C GLY A 387 -9.23 5.76 16.41
N LYS A 388 -7.90 5.92 16.46
CA LYS A 388 -6.97 5.08 15.72
C LYS A 388 -6.73 3.74 16.39
N THR A 389 -6.39 2.76 15.55
CA THR A 389 -6.12 1.38 15.96
C THR A 389 -4.65 1.04 15.75
N GLN A 390 -4.02 0.40 16.73
CA GLN A 390 -2.66 -0.11 16.63
C GLN A 390 -2.60 -1.54 17.18
N GLY A 391 -2.37 -2.51 16.29
CA GLY A 391 -2.39 -3.92 16.68
C GLY A 391 -3.77 -4.38 17.14
N ASP A 392 -3.88 -4.84 18.38
CA ASP A 392 -5.11 -5.33 19.02
C ASP A 392 -5.83 -4.29 19.90
N VAL A 393 -5.24 -3.09 20.05
CA VAL A 393 -5.82 -2.01 20.84
C VAL A 393 -6.34 -0.88 19.96
N ILE A 394 -7.36 -0.18 20.46
CA ILE A 394 -7.96 0.98 19.84
C ILE A 394 -8.08 2.11 20.85
N GLU A 395 -7.86 3.32 20.39
CA GLU A 395 -8.04 4.54 21.17
C GLU A 395 -9.52 4.85 21.35
N VAL A 396 -9.92 5.23 22.54
CA VAL A 396 -11.25 5.77 22.83
C VAL A 396 -11.14 7.28 22.95
N LEU A 397 -11.89 8.00 22.10
CA LEU A 397 -11.91 9.45 22.07
C LEU A 397 -12.97 10.04 23.01
N GLU A 398 -14.12 9.36 23.13
CA GLU A 398 -15.25 9.82 23.95
C GLU A 398 -15.97 8.59 24.57
N GLY A 399 -16.55 8.78 25.75
CA GLY A 399 -17.43 7.80 26.40
C GLY A 399 -16.81 7.07 27.59
N VAL A 400 -15.49 7.13 27.79
CA VAL A 400 -14.83 6.46 28.93
C VAL A 400 -14.02 7.47 29.73
N GLU A 401 -14.26 7.52 31.04
CA GLU A 401 -13.48 8.34 31.97
C GLU A 401 -12.24 7.58 32.47
N ASN A 402 -11.19 8.34 32.79
CA ASN A 402 -9.99 7.76 33.39
C ASN A 402 -10.33 7.09 34.73
N GLY A 403 -9.90 5.86 34.94
CA GLY A 403 -10.19 5.06 36.14
C GLY A 403 -11.46 4.21 36.05
N ALA A 404 -12.26 4.32 34.97
CA ALA A 404 -13.41 3.46 34.74
C ALA A 404 -13.02 1.97 34.71
N GLU A 405 -13.79 1.10 35.35
CA GLU A 405 -13.58 -0.33 35.38
C GLU A 405 -14.30 -0.99 34.20
N ILE A 406 -13.52 -1.37 33.16
CA ILE A 406 -14.03 -1.89 31.87
C ILE A 406 -14.05 -3.40 31.92
N ILE A 407 -15.13 -4.02 31.43
CA ILE A 407 -15.26 -5.49 31.32
C ILE A 407 -14.38 -5.97 30.15
N LYS A 408 -13.47 -6.90 30.44
CA LYS A 408 -12.56 -7.50 29.45
C LYS A 408 -13.09 -8.86 28.98
N GLU A 409 -13.09 -9.85 29.86
CA GLU A 409 -13.65 -11.15 29.53
C GLU A 409 -15.11 -11.24 30.00
N GLY A 410 -15.94 -11.89 29.19
CA GLY A 410 -17.37 -11.91 29.42
C GLY A 410 -18.14 -10.71 28.86
N ALA A 411 -17.47 -9.70 28.25
CA ALA A 411 -18.11 -8.49 27.72
C ALA A 411 -19.25 -8.77 26.70
N ARG A 412 -19.17 -9.88 25.97
CA ARG A 412 -20.21 -10.28 24.99
C ARG A 412 -21.34 -11.12 25.58
N SER A 413 -21.23 -11.53 26.85
CA SER A 413 -22.21 -12.39 27.54
C SER A 413 -22.98 -11.67 28.64
N VAL A 414 -22.74 -10.38 28.82
CA VAL A 414 -23.44 -9.52 29.79
C VAL A 414 -24.43 -8.62 29.10
N GLU A 415 -25.51 -8.29 29.84
CA GLU A 415 -26.55 -7.34 29.39
C GLU A 415 -26.55 -6.09 30.25
N GLU A 416 -27.13 -5.01 29.73
CA GLU A 416 -27.26 -3.76 30.44
C GLU A 416 -28.08 -3.93 31.75
N GLY A 417 -27.55 -3.41 32.86
CA GLY A 417 -28.16 -3.52 34.16
C GLY A 417 -28.00 -4.86 34.84
N GLN A 418 -27.28 -5.82 34.24
CA GLN A 418 -27.06 -7.14 34.79
C GLN A 418 -26.07 -7.11 35.95
N THR A 419 -26.41 -7.80 37.05
CA THR A 419 -25.42 -8.04 38.13
C THR A 419 -24.35 -9.01 37.66
N VAL A 420 -23.08 -8.65 37.79
CA VAL A 420 -21.91 -9.39 37.39
C VAL A 420 -20.96 -9.56 38.58
N LYS A 421 -20.14 -10.60 38.58
CA LYS A 421 -19.13 -10.82 39.60
C LYS A 421 -17.73 -10.72 38.98
N VAL A 422 -16.96 -9.79 39.46
CA VAL A 422 -15.58 -9.58 39.03
C VAL A 422 -14.67 -10.64 39.65
N ILE A 423 -13.93 -11.34 38.83
CA ILE A 423 -12.86 -12.26 39.24
C ILE A 423 -11.51 -11.69 38.83
N ASN A 424 -10.59 -11.62 39.76
CA ASN A 424 -9.20 -11.27 39.49
C ASN A 424 -8.46 -12.56 39.13
N LEU A 425 -7.93 -12.64 37.90
CA LEU A 425 -7.08 -13.73 37.42
C LEU A 425 -5.62 -13.43 37.70
#